data_fa28ed19e69aafa0f249568605090d36
#
_entry.id   fa28ed19e69aafa0f249568605090d36
#
_cell.length_a   1.000
_cell.length_b   1.000
_cell.length_c   1.000
_cell.angle_alpha   90.00
_cell.angle_beta   90.00
_cell.angle_gamma   90.00
#
_symmetry.space_group_name_H-M   'P 1'
#
loop_
_entity.id
_entity.type
_entity.pdbx_description
1 polymer ?
#
loop_
_entity_poly.entity_id
_entity_poly.type
_entity_poly.pdbx_seq_one_letter_code
_entity_poly.pdbx_strand_id
1 'polypeptide(L)'
;YVNSGLYFRKEHIIGLENVPVDGTPTVVVSNHQNCLNDPLCVCLQLTDRRMNFIARANVFKNPIFNKALRAMGLLPAYRMSHEGFGAINKNRSTMDAAGQALTDGETLMLYPEADHQDKRWLGTFKLGYLRIAFEAAEKMNFEQDVMILPSCNHYSNYFHARTDMLIKFDKPISLKPYYERYQESPREVMVEINTIVRS
;
A
#
# COMPACT_ATOMS: atom_id res chain seq x y z
N TYR A 1 17.33 1.69 -12.35
CA TYR A 1 16.52 0.52 -12.75
C TYR A 1 17.17 -0.74 -12.19
N VAL A 2 16.56 -1.37 -11.20
CA VAL A 2 16.94 -2.72 -10.78
C VAL A 2 16.27 -3.67 -11.76
N ASN A 3 17.06 -4.28 -12.63
CA ASN A 3 16.55 -5.22 -13.61
C ASN A 3 16.33 -6.58 -12.94
N SER A 4 15.08 -6.97 -12.75
CA SER A 4 14.71 -8.33 -12.33
C SER A 4 14.75 -9.34 -13.49
N GLY A 5 15.53 -9.08 -14.52
CA GLY A 5 15.62 -9.81 -15.79
C GLY A 5 15.87 -11.32 -15.70
N LEU A 6 16.08 -11.85 -14.49
CA LEU A 6 16.06 -13.29 -14.23
C LEU A 6 14.63 -13.84 -14.19
N TYR A 7 13.65 -13.04 -13.73
CA TYR A 7 12.27 -13.48 -13.52
C TYR A 7 11.33 -13.00 -14.63
N PHE A 8 11.43 -11.71 -15.03
CA PHE A 8 10.60 -11.12 -16.09
C PHE A 8 11.39 -11.04 -17.42
N ARG A 9 10.68 -11.22 -18.53
CA ARG A 9 11.25 -11.07 -19.87
C ARG A 9 11.44 -9.59 -20.22
N LYS A 10 10.42 -8.78 -19.92
CA LYS A 10 10.43 -7.33 -20.10
C LYS A 10 9.72 -6.67 -18.93
N GLU A 11 10.26 -5.55 -18.51
CA GLU A 11 9.68 -4.69 -17.48
C GLU A 11 9.39 -3.33 -18.10
N HIS A 12 8.14 -2.91 -17.97
CA HIS A 12 7.68 -1.61 -18.41
C HIS A 12 7.29 -0.80 -17.17
N ILE A 13 7.99 0.31 -16.91
CA ILE A 13 7.70 1.20 -15.80
C ILE A 13 7.25 2.53 -16.36
N ILE A 14 6.06 2.99 -15.96
CA ILE A 14 5.44 4.23 -16.43
C ILE A 14 5.10 5.08 -15.22
N GLY A 15 5.36 6.40 -15.31
CA GLY A 15 4.97 7.36 -14.28
C GLY A 15 5.85 7.37 -13.04
N LEU A 16 7.11 6.88 -13.14
CA LEU A 16 8.04 6.92 -12.00
C LEU A 16 8.31 8.36 -11.54
N GLU A 17 8.21 9.33 -12.44
CA GLU A 17 8.28 10.76 -12.16
C GLU A 17 7.13 11.30 -11.30
N ASN A 18 6.04 10.56 -11.19
CA ASN A 18 4.88 10.89 -10.35
C ASN A 18 5.09 10.50 -8.87
N VAL A 19 6.11 9.69 -8.59
CA VAL A 19 6.38 9.24 -7.22
C VAL A 19 6.85 10.44 -6.39
N PRO A 20 6.17 10.76 -5.26
CA PRO A 20 6.59 11.86 -4.39
C PRO A 20 8.03 11.69 -3.93
N VAL A 21 8.72 12.78 -3.64
CA VAL A 21 10.11 12.73 -3.12
C VAL A 21 10.18 11.96 -1.80
N ASP A 22 11.33 11.34 -1.55
CA ASP A 22 11.56 10.64 -0.28
C ASP A 22 11.37 11.58 0.93
N GLY A 23 10.86 11.03 2.03
CA GLY A 23 10.47 11.82 3.20
C GLY A 23 9.06 12.43 3.12
N THR A 24 8.35 12.31 1.98
CA THR A 24 6.94 12.68 1.88
C THR A 24 6.06 11.52 2.35
N PRO A 25 5.20 11.70 3.39
CA PRO A 25 4.25 10.67 3.80
C PRO A 25 3.42 10.18 2.62
N THR A 26 3.63 8.94 2.18
CA THR A 26 3.01 8.42 0.95
C THR A 26 2.38 7.07 1.16
N VAL A 27 1.11 6.93 0.75
CA VAL A 27 0.41 5.65 0.68
C VAL A 27 0.33 5.21 -0.78
N VAL A 28 1.08 4.19 -1.15
CA VAL A 28 0.98 3.53 -2.46
C VAL A 28 -0.19 2.56 -2.43
N VAL A 29 -1.13 2.75 -3.33
CA VAL A 29 -2.36 1.97 -3.45
C VAL A 29 -2.34 1.21 -4.76
N SER A 30 -2.31 -0.13 -4.71
CA SER A 30 -2.19 -0.96 -5.89
C SER A 30 -3.24 -2.08 -5.94
N ASN A 31 -3.51 -2.59 -7.14
CA ASN A 31 -4.22 -3.85 -7.34
C ASN A 31 -3.34 -5.02 -6.90
N HIS A 32 -3.96 -6.14 -6.50
CA HIS A 32 -3.24 -7.30 -5.96
C HIS A 32 -3.57 -8.57 -6.73
N GLN A 33 -2.69 -8.93 -7.66
CA GLN A 33 -2.89 -10.04 -8.58
C GLN A 33 -1.88 -11.18 -8.41
N ASN A 34 -0.66 -10.87 -7.93
CA ASN A 34 0.43 -11.85 -7.85
C ASN A 34 1.15 -11.80 -6.50
N CYS A 35 0.43 -12.17 -5.46
CA CYS A 35 0.92 -12.45 -4.10
C CYS A 35 2.20 -11.67 -3.69
N LEU A 36 3.34 -12.33 -3.74
CA LEU A 36 4.63 -11.80 -3.32
C LEU A 36 5.30 -10.94 -4.40
N ASN A 37 5.00 -11.19 -5.68
CA ASN A 37 5.64 -10.48 -6.77
C ASN A 37 5.21 -9.01 -6.82
N ASP A 38 3.94 -8.71 -6.56
CA ASP A 38 3.43 -7.34 -6.61
C ASP A 38 4.22 -6.38 -5.70
N PRO A 39 4.36 -6.65 -4.38
CA PRO A 39 5.14 -5.76 -3.52
C PRO A 39 6.63 -5.74 -3.88
N LEU A 40 7.22 -6.87 -4.26
CA LEU A 40 8.62 -6.91 -4.64
C LEU A 40 8.92 -6.07 -5.88
N CYS A 41 8.06 -6.14 -6.90
CA CYS A 41 8.23 -5.37 -8.13
C CYS A 41 8.19 -3.86 -7.87
N VAL A 42 7.27 -3.40 -7.03
CA VAL A 42 7.19 -1.98 -6.65
C VAL A 42 8.37 -1.57 -5.78
N CYS A 43 8.78 -2.38 -4.80
CA CYS A 43 9.97 -2.14 -3.97
C CYS A 43 11.22 -1.94 -4.80
N LEU A 44 11.41 -2.77 -5.82
CA LEU A 44 12.60 -2.70 -6.70
C LEU A 44 12.64 -1.41 -7.52
N GLN A 45 11.52 -0.72 -7.70
CA GLN A 45 11.47 0.58 -8.37
C GLN A 45 11.65 1.75 -7.39
N LEU A 46 11.33 1.57 -6.10
CA LEU A 46 11.34 2.60 -5.06
C LEU A 46 12.45 2.31 -4.02
N THR A 47 13.68 2.14 -4.49
CA THR A 47 14.85 1.76 -3.65
C THR A 47 15.45 2.93 -2.87
N ASP A 48 15.04 4.15 -3.16
CA ASP A 48 15.51 5.40 -2.53
C ASP A 48 14.84 5.66 -1.17
N ARG A 49 13.81 4.87 -0.80
CA ARG A 49 12.96 5.10 0.38
C ARG A 49 12.68 3.85 1.17
N ARG A 50 12.27 4.05 2.42
CA ARG A 50 11.79 2.97 3.26
C ARG A 50 10.34 2.65 2.93
N MET A 51 10.10 1.38 2.54
CA MET A 51 8.77 0.86 2.23
C MET A 51 8.23 0.02 3.38
N ASN A 52 6.97 0.26 3.76
CA ASN A 52 6.23 -0.56 4.71
C ASN A 52 5.07 -1.27 4.01
N PHE A 53 4.79 -2.51 4.41
CA PHE A 53 3.75 -3.34 3.79
C PHE A 53 2.86 -3.96 4.86
N ILE A 54 1.58 -4.08 4.57
CA ILE A 54 0.68 -4.87 5.41
C ILE A 54 0.54 -6.27 4.81
N ALA A 55 0.99 -7.28 5.55
CA ALA A 55 0.93 -8.68 5.16
C ALA A 55 0.10 -9.51 6.15
N ARG A 56 -0.42 -10.66 5.69
CA ARG A 56 -1.21 -11.55 6.56
C ARG A 56 -0.40 -12.03 7.76
N ALA A 57 -0.98 -12.01 8.96
CA ALA A 57 -0.31 -12.38 10.21
C ALA A 57 0.26 -13.80 10.23
N ASN A 58 -0.28 -14.72 9.42
CA ASN A 58 0.22 -16.10 9.37
C ASN A 58 1.66 -16.22 8.84
N VAL A 59 2.16 -15.27 8.04
CA VAL A 59 3.57 -15.29 7.59
C VAL A 59 4.55 -14.96 8.73
N PHE A 60 4.06 -14.37 9.83
CA PHE A 60 4.86 -14.00 11.02
C PHE A 60 4.91 -15.08 12.10
N LYS A 61 4.34 -16.26 11.87
CA LYS A 61 4.28 -17.34 12.89
C LYS A 61 5.66 -17.86 13.29
N ASN A 62 6.63 -17.89 12.37
CA ASN A 62 7.99 -18.30 12.67
C ASN A 62 8.75 -17.12 13.30
N PRO A 63 9.31 -17.26 14.52
CA PRO A 63 9.95 -16.15 15.24
C PRO A 63 11.19 -15.60 14.54
N ILE A 64 11.95 -16.43 13.82
CA ILE A 64 13.14 -16.00 13.08
C ILE A 64 12.72 -15.13 11.90
N PHE A 65 11.74 -15.60 11.11
CA PHE A 65 11.21 -14.85 9.98
C PHE A 65 10.45 -13.59 10.43
N ASN A 66 9.76 -13.63 11.57
CA ASN A 66 9.05 -12.47 12.12
C ASN A 66 9.99 -11.27 12.30
N LYS A 67 11.15 -11.48 12.92
CA LYS A 67 12.13 -10.40 13.12
C LYS A 67 12.65 -9.85 11.79
N ALA A 68 12.96 -10.72 10.83
CA ALA A 68 13.42 -10.33 9.50
C ALA A 68 12.34 -9.55 8.73
N LEU A 69 11.09 -10.05 8.71
CA LEU A 69 9.97 -9.41 8.03
C LEU A 69 9.68 -8.01 8.58
N ARG A 70 9.72 -7.85 9.91
CA ARG A 70 9.55 -6.53 10.54
C ARG A 70 10.70 -5.57 10.23
N ALA A 71 11.92 -6.06 10.19
CA ALA A 71 13.08 -5.27 9.78
C ALA A 71 12.96 -4.79 8.31
N MET A 72 12.27 -5.58 7.47
CA MET A 72 11.95 -5.24 6.08
C MET A 72 10.69 -4.35 5.95
N GLY A 73 10.11 -3.85 7.04
CA GLY A 73 8.93 -2.99 7.00
C GLY A 73 7.59 -3.72 6.87
N LEU A 74 7.53 -5.04 7.05
CA LEU A 74 6.26 -5.77 7.00
C LEU A 74 5.50 -5.68 8.34
N LEU A 75 4.23 -5.28 8.26
CA LEU A 75 3.30 -5.15 9.38
C LEU A 75 2.22 -6.25 9.31
N PRO A 76 1.89 -6.96 10.41
CA PRO A 76 0.96 -8.08 10.38
C PRO A 76 -0.50 -7.62 10.37
N ALA A 77 -1.33 -8.08 9.44
CA ALA A 77 -2.78 -7.93 9.45
C ALA A 77 -3.48 -9.22 9.89
N TYR A 78 -4.43 -9.12 10.79
CA TYR A 78 -5.17 -10.22 11.40
C TYR A 78 -6.59 -10.30 10.84
N ARG A 79 -7.02 -11.49 10.39
CA ARG A 79 -8.40 -11.70 9.91
C ARG A 79 -9.32 -12.08 11.06
N MET A 80 -10.47 -11.41 11.17
CA MET A 80 -11.48 -11.70 12.17
C MET A 80 -12.05 -13.13 12.07
N SER A 81 -12.09 -13.69 10.86
CA SER A 81 -12.56 -15.07 10.63
C SER A 81 -11.70 -16.15 11.28
N HIS A 82 -10.44 -15.84 11.63
CA HIS A 82 -9.52 -16.81 12.24
C HIS A 82 -9.16 -16.49 13.69
N GLU A 83 -9.28 -15.24 14.14
CA GLU A 83 -8.79 -14.78 15.44
C GLU A 83 -9.86 -14.10 16.30
N GLY A 84 -11.12 -14.04 15.83
CA GLY A 84 -12.25 -13.48 16.58
C GLY A 84 -12.02 -12.02 17.02
N PHE A 85 -12.58 -11.64 18.17
CA PHE A 85 -12.49 -10.28 18.71
C PHE A 85 -11.05 -9.83 19.01
N GLY A 86 -10.11 -10.75 19.27
CA GLY A 86 -8.69 -10.43 19.46
C GLY A 86 -8.03 -9.82 18.24
N ALA A 87 -8.54 -10.08 17.03
CA ALA A 87 -8.04 -9.48 15.80
C ALA A 87 -8.23 -7.95 15.77
N ILE A 88 -9.27 -7.42 16.40
CA ILE A 88 -9.57 -5.97 16.41
C ILE A 88 -8.44 -5.20 17.08
N ASN A 89 -8.05 -5.61 18.31
CA ASN A 89 -6.99 -4.94 19.06
C ASN A 89 -5.61 -5.09 18.39
N LYS A 90 -5.35 -6.28 17.81
CA LYS A 90 -4.11 -6.52 17.07
C LYS A 90 -4.03 -5.68 15.78
N ASN A 91 -5.13 -5.56 15.05
CA ASN A 91 -5.20 -4.71 13.85
C ASN A 91 -5.05 -3.23 14.20
N ARG A 92 -5.56 -2.78 15.37
CA ARG A 92 -5.37 -1.42 15.83
C ARG A 92 -3.89 -1.11 16.00
N SER A 93 -3.12 -1.97 16.66
CA SER A 93 -1.67 -1.79 16.79
C SER A 93 -0.94 -1.77 15.44
N THR A 94 -1.43 -2.52 14.45
CA THR A 94 -0.89 -2.50 13.09
C THR A 94 -1.20 -1.18 12.38
N MET A 95 -2.42 -0.67 12.54
CA MET A 95 -2.81 0.64 11.98
C MET A 95 -2.01 1.77 12.64
N ASP A 96 -1.81 1.71 13.97
CA ASP A 96 -1.00 2.67 14.70
C ASP A 96 0.46 2.67 14.21
N ALA A 97 1.04 1.49 13.98
CA ALA A 97 2.40 1.36 13.45
C ALA A 97 2.51 1.85 11.99
N ALA A 98 1.50 1.58 11.16
CA ALA A 98 1.43 2.08 9.79
C ALA A 98 1.27 3.62 9.76
N GLY A 99 0.42 4.16 10.62
CA GLY A 99 0.28 5.60 10.80
C GLY A 99 1.57 6.26 11.29
N GLN A 100 2.30 5.61 12.20
CA GLN A 100 3.60 6.09 12.67
C GLN A 100 4.63 6.12 11.53
N ALA A 101 4.72 5.08 10.72
CA ALA A 101 5.61 5.07 9.55
C ALA A 101 5.33 6.25 8.61
N LEU A 102 4.06 6.59 8.38
CA LEU A 102 3.70 7.77 7.59
C LEU A 102 4.12 9.09 8.28
N THR A 103 3.94 9.23 9.61
CA THR A 103 4.39 10.43 10.32
C THR A 103 5.91 10.58 10.30
N ASP A 104 6.64 9.48 10.18
CA ASP A 104 8.10 9.47 10.04
C ASP A 104 8.56 9.76 8.60
N GLY A 105 7.62 10.08 7.67
CA GLY A 105 7.89 10.36 6.27
C GLY A 105 8.14 9.10 5.42
N GLU A 106 7.86 7.91 5.95
CA GLU A 106 8.06 6.66 5.23
C GLU A 106 6.89 6.37 4.26
N THR A 107 7.11 5.45 3.33
CA THR A 107 6.09 5.02 2.37
C THR A 107 5.39 3.74 2.85
N LEU A 108 4.07 3.75 2.82
CA LEU A 108 3.22 2.59 3.12
C LEU A 108 2.60 2.05 1.85
N MET A 109 2.74 0.78 1.56
CA MET A 109 2.07 0.13 0.43
C MET A 109 0.92 -0.76 0.89
N LEU A 110 -0.23 -0.59 0.25
CA LEU A 110 -1.46 -1.28 0.57
C LEU A 110 -2.18 -1.80 -0.67
N TYR A 111 -2.89 -2.91 -0.47
CA TYR A 111 -3.78 -3.53 -1.47
C TYR A 111 -5.22 -3.44 -0.98
N PRO A 112 -5.99 -2.41 -1.37
CA PRO A 112 -7.30 -2.12 -0.78
C PRO A 112 -8.38 -3.14 -1.13
N GLU A 113 -8.15 -4.00 -2.12
CA GLU A 113 -9.06 -5.12 -2.45
C GLU A 113 -9.15 -6.14 -1.31
N ALA A 114 -8.12 -6.19 -0.44
CA ALA A 114 -8.02 -7.06 0.75
C ALA A 114 -8.14 -8.57 0.45
N ASP A 115 -8.20 -8.96 -0.82
CA ASP A 115 -8.22 -10.37 -1.26
C ASP A 115 -7.60 -10.52 -2.65
N HIS A 116 -7.03 -11.71 -2.91
CA HIS A 116 -6.56 -12.06 -4.24
C HIS A 116 -7.75 -12.48 -5.08
N GLN A 117 -7.91 -11.88 -6.22
CA GLN A 117 -8.87 -12.33 -7.20
C GLN A 117 -8.10 -12.61 -8.49
N ASP A 118 -8.17 -13.85 -9.01
CA ASP A 118 -7.67 -14.22 -10.34
C ASP A 118 -8.50 -13.56 -11.46
N LYS A 119 -8.77 -12.27 -11.31
CA LYS A 119 -9.62 -11.49 -12.20
C LYS A 119 -8.82 -10.32 -12.76
N ARG A 120 -9.04 -10.03 -14.03
CA ARG A 120 -8.39 -8.91 -14.72
C ARG A 120 -9.05 -7.54 -14.47
N TRP A 121 -10.05 -7.47 -13.60
CA TRP A 121 -10.73 -6.22 -13.23
C TRP A 121 -10.55 -5.93 -11.75
N LEU A 122 -10.58 -4.65 -11.41
CA LEU A 122 -10.44 -4.17 -10.05
C LEU A 122 -11.63 -4.61 -9.18
N GLY A 123 -11.33 -5.12 -8.01
CA GLY A 123 -12.30 -5.41 -6.97
C GLY A 123 -12.82 -4.16 -6.26
N THR A 124 -13.58 -4.36 -5.19
CA THR A 124 -14.03 -3.26 -4.33
C THR A 124 -12.91 -2.83 -3.40
N PHE A 125 -12.54 -1.55 -3.44
CA PHE A 125 -11.54 -0.99 -2.55
C PHE A 125 -12.14 -0.70 -1.17
N LYS A 126 -11.49 -1.23 -0.13
CA LYS A 126 -11.81 -0.94 1.27
C LYS A 126 -11.16 0.37 1.69
N LEU A 127 -11.85 1.17 2.51
CA LEU A 127 -11.39 2.49 2.93
C LEU A 127 -10.26 2.49 3.98
N GLY A 128 -9.74 1.31 4.34
CA GLY A 128 -8.73 1.17 5.39
C GLY A 128 -7.46 1.98 5.15
N TYR A 129 -7.01 2.06 3.90
CA TYR A 129 -5.81 2.83 3.54
C TYR A 129 -6.00 4.35 3.75
N LEU A 130 -7.18 4.87 3.42
CA LEU A 130 -7.51 6.28 3.67
C LEU A 130 -7.63 6.59 5.16
N ARG A 131 -8.20 5.65 5.94
CA ARG A 131 -8.25 5.80 7.39
C ARG A 131 -6.85 5.95 7.97
N ILE A 132 -5.91 5.08 7.60
CA ILE A 132 -4.51 5.17 8.07
C ILE A 132 -3.88 6.50 7.64
N ALA A 133 -4.12 6.93 6.39
CA ALA A 133 -3.57 8.17 5.86
C ALA A 133 -4.10 9.41 6.62
N PHE A 134 -5.40 9.48 6.88
CA PHE A 134 -5.99 10.59 7.64
C PHE A 134 -5.63 10.54 9.14
N GLU A 135 -5.56 9.36 9.76
CA GLU A 135 -5.07 9.21 11.14
C GLU A 135 -3.60 9.66 11.27
N ALA A 136 -2.76 9.45 10.24
CA ALA A 136 -1.42 10.01 10.21
C ALA A 136 -1.44 11.54 10.08
N ALA A 137 -2.29 12.10 9.22
CA ALA A 137 -2.47 13.54 9.08
C ALA A 137 -2.95 14.19 10.39
N GLU A 138 -3.88 13.57 11.11
CA GLU A 138 -4.33 14.01 12.44
C GLU A 138 -3.17 14.05 13.45
N LYS A 139 -2.34 12.99 13.49
CA LYS A 139 -1.16 12.95 14.35
C LYS A 139 -0.14 14.05 14.05
N MET A 140 -0.10 14.50 12.80
CA MET A 140 0.72 15.64 12.35
C MET A 140 -0.01 16.99 12.44
N ASN A 141 -1.16 17.06 13.17
CA ASN A 141 -2.01 18.24 13.30
C ASN A 141 -2.43 18.85 11.93
N PHE A 142 -2.55 18.03 10.89
CA PHE A 142 -2.86 18.45 9.51
C PHE A 142 -1.86 19.47 8.90
N GLU A 143 -0.67 19.59 9.47
CA GLU A 143 0.35 20.52 8.98
C GLU A 143 1.06 19.98 7.74
N GLN A 144 1.35 18.69 7.73
CA GLN A 144 2.00 18.00 6.62
C GLN A 144 0.97 17.35 5.69
N ASP A 145 1.32 17.29 4.41
CA ASP A 145 0.50 16.61 3.42
C ASP A 145 0.79 15.10 3.43
N VAL A 146 -0.26 14.31 3.28
CA VAL A 146 -0.16 12.88 3.02
C VAL A 146 -0.59 12.62 1.59
N MET A 147 0.24 11.93 0.83
CA MET A 147 0.01 11.65 -0.57
C MET A 147 -0.56 10.24 -0.76
N ILE A 148 -1.60 10.11 -1.58
CA ILE A 148 -2.06 8.82 -2.09
C ILE A 148 -1.52 8.64 -3.49
N LEU A 149 -0.68 7.62 -3.70
CA LEU A 149 -0.10 7.29 -5.00
C LEU A 149 -0.78 6.05 -5.59
N PRO A 150 -1.70 6.22 -6.56
CA PRO A 150 -2.28 5.09 -7.25
C PRO A 150 -1.21 4.37 -8.07
N SER A 151 -1.18 3.04 -7.98
CA SER A 151 -0.28 2.19 -8.76
C SER A 151 -1.05 1.02 -9.34
N CYS A 152 -0.57 0.50 -10.45
CA CYS A 152 -1.16 -0.67 -11.11
C CYS A 152 -0.07 -1.61 -11.57
N ASN A 153 -0.19 -2.89 -11.16
CA ASN A 153 0.65 -3.96 -11.66
C ASN A 153 -0.14 -4.80 -12.67
N HIS A 154 0.47 -5.08 -13.81
CA HIS A 154 -0.11 -5.95 -14.84
C HIS A 154 0.93 -6.92 -15.37
N TYR A 155 0.53 -8.19 -15.55
CA TYR A 155 1.38 -9.25 -16.07
C TYR A 155 0.75 -9.85 -17.33
N SER A 156 1.57 -10.11 -18.37
CA SER A 156 1.06 -10.77 -19.58
C SER A 156 0.61 -12.21 -19.28
N ASN A 157 1.20 -12.86 -18.27
CA ASN A 157 0.78 -14.14 -17.72
C ASN A 157 1.13 -14.22 -16.23
N TYR A 158 0.19 -14.66 -15.39
CA TYR A 158 0.36 -14.73 -13.92
C TYR A 158 1.08 -16.00 -13.45
N PHE A 159 1.08 -17.04 -14.26
CA PHE A 159 1.49 -18.39 -13.85
C PHE A 159 2.84 -18.83 -14.40
N HIS A 160 3.40 -18.10 -15.35
CA HIS A 160 4.65 -18.46 -16.01
C HIS A 160 5.78 -17.49 -15.66
N ALA A 161 6.98 -18.03 -15.44
CA ALA A 161 8.20 -17.23 -15.42
C ALA A 161 8.48 -16.67 -16.83
N ARG A 162 9.32 -15.60 -16.90
CA ARG A 162 9.67 -14.88 -18.14
C ARG A 162 8.48 -14.27 -18.87
N THR A 163 7.51 -13.81 -18.11
CA THR A 163 6.39 -13.00 -18.58
C THR A 163 6.79 -11.52 -18.68
N ASP A 164 6.00 -10.72 -19.39
CA ASP A 164 6.17 -9.27 -19.40
C ASP A 164 5.38 -8.68 -18.22
N MET A 165 5.96 -7.67 -17.58
CA MET A 165 5.37 -6.93 -16.46
C MET A 165 5.26 -5.46 -16.80
N LEU A 166 4.16 -4.84 -16.41
CA LEU A 166 3.95 -3.41 -16.43
C LEU A 166 3.66 -2.92 -15.01
N ILE A 167 4.38 -1.90 -14.57
CA ILE A 167 4.04 -1.10 -13.38
C ILE A 167 3.73 0.32 -13.89
N LYS A 168 2.58 0.84 -13.49
CA LYS A 168 2.21 2.23 -13.72
C LYS A 168 2.01 2.92 -12.38
N PHE A 169 2.65 4.07 -12.19
CA PHE A 169 2.35 5.02 -11.12
C PHE A 169 1.54 6.16 -11.73
N ASP A 170 0.35 6.40 -11.20
CA ASP A 170 -0.48 7.53 -11.64
C ASP A 170 -0.12 8.80 -10.85
N LYS A 171 -0.77 9.93 -11.17
CA LYS A 171 -0.54 11.18 -10.45
C LYS A 171 -0.92 11.04 -8.98
N PRO A 172 -0.06 11.49 -8.05
CA PRO A 172 -0.37 11.41 -6.63
C PRO A 172 -1.51 12.38 -6.28
N ILE A 173 -2.34 11.96 -5.34
CA ILE A 173 -3.47 12.73 -4.83
C ILE A 173 -3.04 13.28 -3.47
N SER A 174 -2.97 14.62 -3.34
CA SER A 174 -2.76 15.31 -2.09
C SER A 174 -4.02 15.21 -1.21
N LEU A 175 -3.86 14.85 0.07
CA LEU A 175 -4.96 14.86 1.03
C LEU A 175 -5.17 16.23 1.68
N LYS A 176 -4.20 17.13 1.59
CA LYS A 176 -4.25 18.43 2.26
C LYS A 176 -5.49 19.28 1.89
N PRO A 177 -5.95 19.32 0.62
CA PRO A 177 -7.17 20.05 0.26
C PRO A 177 -8.45 19.48 0.88
N TYR A 178 -8.40 18.27 1.41
CA TYR A 178 -9.56 17.57 1.98
C TYR A 178 -9.60 17.63 3.50
N TYR A 179 -8.58 18.14 4.20
CA TYR A 179 -8.47 18.06 5.65
C TYR A 179 -9.63 18.74 6.40
N GLU A 180 -10.03 19.95 6.00
CA GLU A 180 -11.15 20.65 6.63
C GLU A 180 -12.46 19.86 6.47
N ARG A 181 -12.77 19.43 5.26
CA ARG A 181 -13.96 18.63 4.95
C ARG A 181 -13.94 17.26 5.66
N TYR A 182 -12.77 16.66 5.80
CA TYR A 182 -12.62 15.39 6.50
C TYR A 182 -12.98 15.52 7.99
N GLN A 183 -12.63 16.62 8.65
CA GLN A 183 -12.99 16.87 10.05
C GLN A 183 -14.52 16.97 10.24
N GLU A 184 -15.25 17.46 9.27
CA GLU A 184 -16.71 17.57 9.30
C GLU A 184 -17.41 16.25 8.86
N SER A 185 -16.94 15.66 7.77
CA SER A 185 -17.58 14.51 7.12
C SER A 185 -16.56 13.44 6.67
N PRO A 186 -15.90 12.71 7.61
CA PRO A 186 -14.80 11.79 7.29
C PRO A 186 -15.16 10.73 6.25
N ARG A 187 -16.36 10.16 6.38
CA ARG A 187 -16.79 9.06 5.51
C ARG A 187 -17.02 9.50 4.07
N GLU A 188 -17.64 10.67 3.87
CA GLU A 188 -17.94 11.20 2.55
C GLU A 188 -16.66 11.52 1.78
N VAL A 189 -15.71 12.18 2.44
CA VAL A 189 -14.40 12.51 1.87
C VAL A 189 -13.63 11.24 1.49
N MET A 190 -13.59 10.25 2.37
CA MET A 190 -12.92 8.99 2.04
C MET A 190 -13.58 8.25 0.86
N VAL A 191 -14.89 8.27 0.73
CA VAL A 191 -15.60 7.66 -0.41
C VAL A 191 -15.30 8.41 -1.71
N GLU A 192 -15.27 9.74 -1.68
CA GLU A 192 -14.92 10.58 -2.82
C GLU A 192 -13.51 10.27 -3.32
N ILE A 193 -12.51 10.32 -2.41
CA ILE A 193 -11.12 10.03 -2.78
C ILE A 193 -10.96 8.59 -3.29
N ASN A 194 -11.63 7.62 -2.65
CA ASN A 194 -11.61 6.23 -3.09
C ASN A 194 -12.18 6.06 -4.51
N THR A 195 -13.14 6.87 -4.89
CA THR A 195 -13.68 6.88 -6.26
C THR A 195 -12.66 7.42 -7.25
N ILE A 196 -11.95 8.49 -6.89
CA ILE A 196 -10.87 9.09 -7.71
C ILE A 196 -9.73 8.08 -7.90
N VAL A 197 -9.30 7.39 -6.82
CA VAL A 197 -8.22 6.39 -6.88
C VAL A 197 -8.56 5.20 -7.78
N ARG A 198 -9.85 4.89 -7.95
CA ARG A 198 -10.30 3.76 -8.79
C ARG A 198 -10.56 4.12 -10.24
N SER A 199 -10.65 5.40 -10.57
CA SER A 199 -10.91 5.86 -11.95
C SER A 199 -9.65 5.78 -12.83
#